data_67f1005344cd51fe5501e2bdee17a01f
#
_entry.id   67f1005344cd51fe5501e2bdee17a01f
#
_cell.length_a   1.000
_cell.length_b   1.000
_cell.length_c   1.000
_cell.angle_alpha   90.00
_cell.angle_beta   90.00
_cell.angle_gamma   90.00
#
_symmetry.space_group_name_H-M   'P 1'
#
loop_
_entity.id
_entity.type
_entity.pdbx_description
1 polymer ?
#
loop_
_entity_poly.entity_id
_entity_poly.type
_entity_poly.pdbx_seq_one_letter_code
_entity_poly.pdbx_strand_id
1 'polypeptide(L)'
;MLEKFKLLLQEMNRGIYEKNTEISLSLLAALAGESVILLGPPGVAKSMVARQLKTAFRDAQSFEYLMSRFSTPDEIFGPVSIQKLKTSDTYERAVEGYLPTADVVFLDEIWKAGPAIQNTLLTVINEKIFRNGNREIHLPLKLLVAASNELPAKGEGLEALWDRFVIRIESRPIKLEKNFRAMLLESNESHTDLTDSTDKANVMSKKSSVKQTPMGVETSERDLFISENTKKKSVRSVKSVCDIRISPEEYAEWAEKICKIGVKEEVLDAISAIRKSLRAVNVDEAAERRNIYVSDRRWKNIVRLLRTSAFMQDREEVDICDLLPIYHCLWQEPEERDAIRSIVIRALFSPFAEKLVEMKNALAEDIKYHRVRRNPDDGRDYEGEIETLSDGLTSLERQLGENLFVSSDDKAEISAYLRDFYKELAFTRQDTMKLYEV
;
A
#
# COMPACT_ATOMS: atom_id res chain seq x y z
N MET A 1 4.74 -15.97 -9.45
CA MET A 1 3.93 -15.17 -8.52
C MET A 1 4.00 -13.69 -8.85
N LEU A 2 5.19 -13.11 -8.95
CA LEU A 2 5.44 -11.70 -9.26
C LEU A 2 4.66 -11.17 -10.48
N GLU A 3 4.65 -11.92 -11.59
CA GLU A 3 3.93 -11.52 -12.82
C GLU A 3 2.41 -11.43 -12.60
N LYS A 4 1.82 -12.30 -11.78
CA LYS A 4 0.40 -12.19 -11.41
C LYS A 4 0.11 -10.87 -10.69
N PHE A 5 0.96 -10.48 -9.74
CA PHE A 5 0.79 -9.21 -9.02
C PHE A 5 1.03 -7.99 -9.91
N LYS A 6 2.01 -8.03 -10.82
CA LYS A 6 2.21 -6.95 -11.81
C LYS A 6 0.99 -6.73 -12.68
N LEU A 7 0.44 -7.82 -13.23
CA LEU A 7 -0.78 -7.75 -14.05
C LEU A 7 -1.99 -7.27 -13.24
N LEU A 8 -2.15 -7.76 -12.01
CA LEU A 8 -3.22 -7.33 -11.12
C LEU A 8 -3.13 -5.82 -10.81
N LEU A 9 -1.93 -5.34 -10.46
CA LEU A 9 -1.70 -3.91 -10.21
C LEU A 9 -1.92 -3.06 -11.46
N GLN A 10 -1.54 -3.54 -12.66
CA GLN A 10 -1.83 -2.84 -13.91
C GLN A 10 -3.33 -2.71 -14.16
N GLU A 11 -4.10 -3.78 -13.95
CA GLU A 11 -5.56 -3.73 -14.13
C GLU A 11 -6.22 -2.82 -13.09
N MET A 12 -5.79 -2.89 -11.83
CA MET A 12 -6.31 -2.02 -10.77
C MET A 12 -5.98 -0.53 -10.96
N ASN A 13 -4.89 -0.19 -11.65
CA ASN A 13 -4.53 1.18 -11.96
C ASN A 13 -5.22 1.73 -13.23
N ARG A 14 -6.00 0.90 -13.94
CA ARG A 14 -6.66 1.31 -15.16
C ARG A 14 -7.75 2.34 -14.88
N GLY A 15 -7.69 3.49 -15.57
CA GLY A 15 -8.65 4.58 -15.37
C GLY A 15 -8.43 5.39 -14.08
N ILE A 16 -7.32 5.17 -13.37
CA ILE A 16 -6.95 5.96 -12.19
C ILE A 16 -5.54 6.51 -12.39
N TYR A 17 -5.41 7.82 -12.26
CA TYR A 17 -4.16 8.53 -12.54
C TYR A 17 -3.38 8.84 -11.27
N GLU A 18 -2.08 8.52 -11.27
CA GLU A 18 -1.12 8.83 -10.20
C GLU A 18 -1.50 8.26 -8.82
N LYS A 19 -2.19 7.10 -8.79
CA LYS A 19 -2.58 6.40 -7.56
C LYS A 19 -1.91 5.03 -7.40
N ASN A 20 -0.82 4.80 -8.12
CA ASN A 20 -0.11 3.53 -8.10
C ASN A 20 0.36 3.14 -6.69
N THR A 21 0.87 4.12 -5.92
CA THR A 21 1.34 3.90 -4.54
C THR A 21 0.19 3.54 -3.61
N GLU A 22 -0.94 4.27 -3.70
CA GLU A 22 -2.13 4.00 -2.92
C GLU A 22 -2.64 2.59 -3.17
N ILE A 23 -2.72 2.18 -4.44
CA ILE A 23 -3.23 0.86 -4.85
C ILE A 23 -2.25 -0.25 -4.45
N SER A 24 -0.94 -0.11 -4.73
CA SER A 24 0.04 -1.14 -4.44
C SER A 24 0.22 -1.38 -2.93
N LEU A 25 0.31 -0.31 -2.13
CA LEU A 25 0.42 -0.44 -0.68
C LEU A 25 -0.87 -0.95 -0.03
N SER A 26 -2.03 -0.61 -0.58
CA SER A 26 -3.30 -1.16 -0.08
C SER A 26 -3.47 -2.63 -0.42
N LEU A 27 -2.98 -3.09 -1.58
CA LEU A 27 -2.94 -4.53 -1.91
C LEU A 27 -1.95 -5.28 -0.99
N LEU A 28 -0.79 -4.68 -0.73
CA LEU A 28 0.18 -5.20 0.25
C LEU A 28 -0.47 -5.36 1.64
N ALA A 29 -1.18 -4.32 2.11
CA ALA A 29 -1.90 -4.36 3.37
C ALA A 29 -2.97 -5.45 3.39
N ALA A 30 -3.75 -5.59 2.30
CA ALA A 30 -4.79 -6.61 2.19
C ALA A 30 -4.23 -8.03 2.35
N LEU A 31 -3.09 -8.33 1.72
CA LEU A 31 -2.44 -9.64 1.83
C LEU A 31 -1.77 -9.84 3.19
N ALA A 32 -1.29 -8.78 3.81
CA ALA A 32 -0.77 -8.81 5.19
C ALA A 32 -1.88 -8.87 6.25
N GLY A 33 -3.14 -8.64 5.87
CA GLY A 33 -4.27 -8.55 6.79
C GLY A 33 -4.27 -7.29 7.65
N GLU A 34 -3.65 -6.21 7.17
CA GLU A 34 -3.52 -4.92 7.85
C GLU A 34 -4.49 -3.87 7.30
N SER A 35 -4.65 -2.76 8.02
CA SER A 35 -5.55 -1.67 7.64
C SER A 35 -4.77 -0.46 7.12
N VAL A 36 -5.40 0.29 6.22
CA VAL A 36 -4.83 1.46 5.55
C VAL A 36 -5.67 2.69 5.83
N ILE A 37 -5.02 3.85 5.98
CA ILE A 37 -5.70 5.14 5.95
C ILE A 37 -5.18 6.02 4.82
N LEU A 38 -6.11 6.60 4.07
CA LEU A 38 -5.86 7.56 3.00
C LEU A 38 -6.17 8.97 3.50
N LEU A 39 -5.15 9.80 3.65
CA LEU A 39 -5.28 11.21 4.03
C LEU A 39 -5.17 12.09 2.78
N GLY A 40 -5.98 13.14 2.70
CA GLY A 40 -5.86 14.12 1.62
C GLY A 40 -7.15 14.88 1.36
N PRO A 41 -7.09 15.93 0.54
CA PRO A 41 -8.24 16.79 0.27
C PRO A 41 -9.39 16.00 -0.38
N PRO A 42 -10.61 16.54 -0.38
CA PRO A 42 -11.72 15.93 -1.11
C PRO A 42 -11.44 15.91 -2.62
N GLY A 43 -12.00 14.92 -3.32
CA GLY A 43 -11.88 14.82 -4.79
C GLY A 43 -10.57 14.22 -5.32
N VAL A 44 -9.70 13.66 -4.48
CA VAL A 44 -8.44 13.02 -4.92
C VAL A 44 -8.57 11.51 -5.14
N ALA A 45 -9.74 11.02 -5.50
CA ALA A 45 -10.03 9.63 -5.86
C ALA A 45 -9.82 8.57 -4.75
N LYS A 46 -9.88 8.94 -3.46
CA LYS A 46 -9.74 7.98 -2.33
C LYS A 46 -10.74 6.83 -2.42
N SER A 47 -12.02 7.13 -2.67
CA SER A 47 -13.08 6.12 -2.82
C SER A 47 -12.87 5.24 -4.06
N MET A 48 -12.34 5.78 -5.16
CA MET A 48 -12.04 5.00 -6.36
C MET A 48 -10.94 3.96 -6.09
N VAL A 49 -9.89 4.35 -5.36
CA VAL A 49 -8.84 3.41 -4.92
C VAL A 49 -9.45 2.24 -4.13
N ALA A 50 -10.32 2.53 -3.16
CA ALA A 50 -10.96 1.50 -2.36
C ALA A 50 -11.83 0.54 -3.19
N ARG A 51 -12.57 1.06 -4.17
CA ARG A 51 -13.38 0.23 -5.09
C ARG A 51 -12.54 -0.67 -5.97
N GLN A 52 -11.39 -0.19 -6.44
CA GLN A 52 -10.48 -1.02 -7.23
C GLN A 52 -9.91 -2.19 -6.43
N LEU A 53 -9.68 -2.01 -5.14
CA LEU A 53 -9.17 -3.08 -4.27
C LEU A 53 -10.12 -4.27 -4.15
N LYS A 54 -11.44 -4.05 -4.22
CA LYS A 54 -12.42 -5.14 -4.29
C LYS A 54 -12.21 -6.02 -5.51
N THR A 55 -11.84 -5.41 -6.65
CA THR A 55 -11.66 -6.15 -7.90
C THR A 55 -10.48 -7.13 -7.87
N ALA A 56 -9.54 -6.94 -6.94
CA ALA A 56 -8.41 -7.85 -6.75
C ALA A 56 -8.82 -9.24 -6.25
N PHE A 57 -9.96 -9.35 -5.55
CA PHE A 57 -10.42 -10.58 -4.93
C PHE A 57 -11.64 -11.14 -5.65
N ARG A 58 -11.65 -12.46 -5.90
CA ARG A 58 -12.79 -13.15 -6.51
C ARG A 58 -13.93 -13.22 -5.49
N ASP A 59 -15.15 -12.93 -5.94
CA ASP A 59 -16.41 -13.03 -5.16
C ASP A 59 -16.41 -12.25 -3.83
N ALA A 60 -15.54 -11.23 -3.70
CA ALA A 60 -15.41 -10.45 -2.48
C ALA A 60 -16.65 -9.58 -2.23
N GLN A 61 -17.15 -9.63 -1.01
CA GLN A 61 -18.17 -8.71 -0.52
C GLN A 61 -17.51 -7.39 -0.09
N SER A 62 -18.13 -6.28 -0.45
CA SER A 62 -17.63 -4.96 -0.02
C SER A 62 -18.68 -4.21 0.78
N PHE A 63 -18.22 -3.43 1.74
CA PHE A 63 -19.01 -2.50 2.50
C PHE A 63 -18.39 -1.10 2.40
N GLU A 64 -19.20 -0.11 1.99
CA GLU A 64 -18.78 1.30 1.91
C GLU A 64 -19.70 2.15 2.79
N TYR A 65 -19.11 3.05 3.56
CA TYR A 65 -19.90 3.95 4.38
C TYR A 65 -19.19 5.31 4.57
N LEU A 66 -19.97 6.39 4.44
CA LEU A 66 -19.53 7.75 4.74
C LEU A 66 -19.91 8.11 6.18
N MET A 67 -18.93 8.23 7.05
CA MET A 67 -19.13 8.58 8.45
C MET A 67 -19.64 10.01 8.63
N SER A 68 -20.53 10.18 9.56
CA SER A 68 -21.02 11.48 10.03
C SER A 68 -21.08 11.49 11.56
N ARG A 69 -21.27 12.67 12.16
CA ARG A 69 -21.47 12.79 13.61
C ARG A 69 -22.76 12.13 14.10
N PHE A 70 -23.68 11.86 13.19
CA PHE A 70 -24.97 11.21 13.45
C PHE A 70 -25.00 9.72 13.10
N SER A 71 -23.89 9.19 12.58
CA SER A 71 -23.80 7.78 12.23
C SER A 71 -24.01 6.89 13.45
N THR A 72 -24.82 5.86 13.25
CA THR A 72 -25.19 4.91 14.30
C THR A 72 -24.50 3.57 14.09
N PRO A 73 -24.28 2.78 15.16
CA PRO A 73 -23.77 1.41 15.00
C PRO A 73 -24.64 0.51 14.13
N ASP A 74 -25.95 0.78 14.03
CA ASP A 74 -26.89 0.01 13.24
C ASP A 74 -26.65 0.11 11.74
N GLU A 75 -26.18 1.27 11.28
CA GLU A 75 -25.85 1.52 9.87
C GLU A 75 -24.55 0.85 9.42
N ILE A 76 -23.68 0.52 10.36
CA ILE A 76 -22.34 -0.03 10.06
C ILE A 76 -22.30 -1.52 10.37
N PHE A 77 -22.83 -1.93 11.52
CA PHE A 77 -22.77 -3.31 12.01
C PHE A 77 -24.08 -4.08 11.86
N GLY A 78 -25.12 -3.44 11.33
CA GLY A 78 -26.47 -3.99 11.13
C GLY A 78 -27.44 -3.69 12.28
N PRO A 79 -28.75 -3.60 11.97
CA PRO A 79 -29.79 -3.31 12.95
C PRO A 79 -30.02 -4.48 13.91
N VAL A 80 -30.57 -4.19 15.09
CA VAL A 80 -30.95 -5.22 16.06
C VAL A 80 -32.07 -6.09 15.49
N SER A 81 -31.91 -7.40 15.56
CA SER A 81 -32.91 -8.37 15.11
C SER A 81 -34.08 -8.43 16.07
N ILE A 82 -35.21 -7.79 15.71
CA ILE A 82 -36.45 -7.81 16.50
C ILE A 82 -36.97 -9.25 16.64
N GLN A 83 -36.77 -10.09 15.61
CA GLN A 83 -37.19 -11.49 15.66
C GLN A 83 -36.42 -12.26 16.75
N LYS A 84 -35.11 -12.17 16.81
CA LYS A 84 -34.28 -12.84 17.82
C LYS A 84 -34.59 -12.31 19.23
N LEU A 85 -34.83 -11.02 19.36
CA LEU A 85 -35.21 -10.42 20.62
C LEU A 85 -36.55 -10.99 21.14
N LYS A 86 -37.54 -11.19 20.25
CA LYS A 86 -38.85 -11.73 20.63
C LYS A 86 -38.88 -13.24 20.86
N THR A 87 -38.06 -14.01 20.10
CA THR A 87 -38.14 -15.49 20.14
C THR A 87 -37.17 -16.11 21.13
N SER A 88 -36.00 -15.51 21.34
CA SER A 88 -34.92 -16.07 22.16
C SER A 88 -34.38 -15.12 23.23
N ASP A 89 -35.01 -13.96 23.41
CA ASP A 89 -34.57 -12.91 24.35
C ASP A 89 -33.07 -12.55 24.19
N THR A 90 -32.57 -12.64 22.94
CA THR A 90 -31.16 -12.37 22.63
C THR A 90 -31.02 -11.07 21.86
N TYR A 91 -30.11 -10.21 22.35
CA TYR A 91 -29.77 -8.97 21.68
C TYR A 91 -28.69 -9.24 20.61
N GLU A 92 -29.12 -9.60 19.39
CA GLU A 92 -28.24 -9.84 18.26
C GLU A 92 -28.59 -8.92 17.08
N ARG A 93 -27.59 -8.53 16.30
CA ARG A 93 -27.74 -7.72 15.09
C ARG A 93 -27.90 -8.61 13.86
N ALA A 94 -28.64 -8.10 12.86
CA ALA A 94 -28.68 -8.67 11.52
C ALA A 94 -27.46 -8.14 10.73
N VAL A 95 -26.42 -8.92 10.66
CA VAL A 95 -25.10 -8.49 10.15
C VAL A 95 -24.93 -8.66 8.64
N GLU A 96 -25.86 -9.34 7.97
CA GLU A 96 -25.78 -9.64 6.55
C GLU A 96 -25.81 -8.36 5.70
N GLY A 97 -24.82 -8.20 4.82
CA GLY A 97 -24.66 -6.99 3.99
C GLY A 97 -24.03 -5.79 4.72
N TYR A 98 -23.61 -5.95 5.97
CA TYR A 98 -22.93 -4.93 6.75
C TYR A 98 -21.45 -5.27 6.95
N LEU A 99 -20.68 -4.37 7.58
CA LEU A 99 -19.25 -4.50 7.82
C LEU A 99 -18.83 -5.89 8.33
N PRO A 100 -19.55 -6.55 9.27
CA PRO A 100 -19.10 -7.84 9.80
C PRO A 100 -19.06 -9.00 8.79
N THR A 101 -19.70 -8.86 7.63
CA THR A 101 -19.72 -9.89 6.56
C THR A 101 -18.90 -9.50 5.34
N ALA A 102 -18.25 -8.34 5.35
CA ALA A 102 -17.51 -7.82 4.21
C ALA A 102 -16.03 -8.26 4.20
N ASP A 103 -15.52 -8.57 3.01
CA ASP A 103 -14.10 -8.85 2.76
C ASP A 103 -13.28 -7.56 2.65
N VAL A 104 -13.85 -6.54 1.99
CA VAL A 104 -13.22 -5.24 1.78
C VAL A 104 -14.15 -4.16 2.30
N VAL A 105 -13.65 -3.36 3.24
CA VAL A 105 -14.40 -2.28 3.88
C VAL A 105 -13.78 -0.94 3.54
N PHE A 106 -14.60 0.02 3.14
CA PHE A 106 -14.22 1.41 2.96
C PHE A 106 -15.04 2.32 3.89
N LEU A 107 -14.34 3.05 4.76
CA LEU A 107 -14.94 4.00 5.70
C LEU A 107 -14.42 5.41 5.42
N ASP A 108 -15.25 6.26 4.82
CA ASP A 108 -14.88 7.65 4.56
C ASP A 108 -15.19 8.53 5.75
N GLU A 109 -14.40 9.60 5.94
CA GLU A 109 -14.51 10.56 7.04
C GLU A 109 -14.48 9.89 8.42
N ILE A 110 -13.55 8.94 8.61
CA ILE A 110 -13.49 8.01 9.76
C ILE A 110 -13.51 8.72 11.12
N TRP A 111 -12.93 9.92 11.24
CA TRP A 111 -12.85 10.66 12.51
C TRP A 111 -14.18 11.26 12.95
N LYS A 112 -15.19 11.30 12.07
CA LYS A 112 -16.54 11.75 12.42
C LYS A 112 -17.37 10.67 13.13
N ALA A 113 -16.86 9.43 13.20
CA ALA A 113 -17.53 8.35 13.90
C ALA A 113 -17.66 8.63 15.41
N GLY A 114 -18.82 8.30 15.98
CA GLY A 114 -19.02 8.42 17.42
C GLY A 114 -18.23 7.36 18.22
N PRO A 115 -18.04 7.56 19.55
CA PRO A 115 -17.21 6.68 20.39
C PRO A 115 -17.63 5.20 20.38
N ALA A 116 -18.92 4.89 20.26
CA ALA A 116 -19.43 3.52 20.21
C ALA A 116 -18.94 2.78 18.96
N ILE A 117 -18.94 3.47 17.81
CA ILE A 117 -18.43 2.93 16.54
C ILE A 117 -16.91 2.76 16.62
N GLN A 118 -16.19 3.78 17.11
CA GLN A 118 -14.74 3.77 17.24
C GLN A 118 -14.27 2.59 18.10
N ASN A 119 -14.89 2.38 19.28
CA ASN A 119 -14.54 1.27 20.17
C ASN A 119 -14.79 -0.11 19.52
N THR A 120 -15.86 -0.25 18.74
CA THR A 120 -16.11 -1.49 18.00
C THR A 120 -15.08 -1.70 16.89
N LEU A 121 -14.71 -0.64 16.16
CA LEU A 121 -13.67 -0.68 15.12
C LEU A 121 -12.30 -1.06 15.69
N LEU A 122 -11.97 -0.67 16.93
CA LEU A 122 -10.74 -1.08 17.58
C LEU A 122 -10.59 -2.63 17.67
N THR A 123 -11.68 -3.32 17.97
CA THR A 123 -11.71 -4.79 18.04
C THR A 123 -11.72 -5.39 16.64
N VAL A 124 -12.53 -4.85 15.74
CA VAL A 124 -12.63 -5.29 14.34
C VAL A 124 -11.28 -5.22 13.62
N ILE A 125 -10.55 -4.12 13.77
CA ILE A 125 -9.27 -3.93 13.08
C ILE A 125 -8.17 -4.85 13.66
N ASN A 126 -8.12 -4.99 14.99
CA ASN A 126 -7.05 -5.76 15.63
C ASN A 126 -7.26 -7.27 15.59
N GLU A 127 -8.48 -7.68 15.97
CA GLU A 127 -8.77 -9.08 16.27
C GLU A 127 -9.57 -9.74 15.14
N LYS A 128 -10.10 -8.92 14.22
CA LYS A 128 -11.05 -9.36 13.17
C LYS A 128 -12.23 -10.11 13.76
N ILE A 129 -12.71 -9.64 14.90
CA ILE A 129 -13.84 -10.20 15.64
C ILE A 129 -14.89 -9.12 15.85
N PHE A 130 -16.14 -9.48 15.65
CA PHE A 130 -17.29 -8.68 16.01
C PHE A 130 -18.12 -9.41 17.07
N ARG A 131 -18.39 -8.74 18.19
CA ARG A 131 -19.24 -9.28 19.26
C ARG A 131 -20.69 -8.97 18.97
N ASN A 132 -21.47 -9.99 18.65
CA ASN A 132 -22.87 -9.90 18.34
C ASN A 132 -23.70 -10.56 19.45
N GLY A 133 -24.11 -9.77 20.43
CA GLY A 133 -24.72 -10.29 21.67
C GLY A 133 -23.72 -11.19 22.42
N ASN A 134 -24.11 -12.44 22.63
CA ASN A 134 -23.27 -13.45 23.32
C ASN A 134 -22.36 -14.25 22.35
N ARG A 135 -22.35 -13.92 21.06
CA ARG A 135 -21.55 -14.63 20.05
C ARG A 135 -20.43 -13.77 19.54
N GLU A 136 -19.28 -14.40 19.32
CA GLU A 136 -18.18 -13.79 18.58
C GLU A 136 -18.23 -14.26 17.12
N ILE A 137 -18.19 -13.30 16.20
CA ILE A 137 -18.18 -13.52 14.75
C ILE A 137 -16.78 -13.17 14.26
N HIS A 138 -16.08 -14.15 13.68
CA HIS A 138 -14.83 -13.90 12.96
C HIS A 138 -15.15 -13.30 11.60
N LEU A 139 -14.58 -12.13 11.31
CA LEU A 139 -14.82 -11.39 10.08
C LEU A 139 -13.98 -11.96 8.93
N PRO A 140 -14.54 -12.09 7.73
CA PRO A 140 -13.79 -12.46 6.53
C PRO A 140 -12.89 -11.31 6.04
N LEU A 141 -12.72 -10.28 6.83
CA LEU A 141 -12.09 -9.00 6.49
C LEU A 141 -10.65 -9.19 6.02
N LYS A 142 -10.42 -8.93 4.72
CA LYS A 142 -9.10 -8.91 4.09
C LYS A 142 -8.47 -7.52 4.20
N LEU A 143 -9.27 -6.47 4.01
CA LEU A 143 -8.79 -5.10 4.02
C LEU A 143 -9.83 -4.13 4.57
N LEU A 144 -9.40 -3.25 5.48
CA LEU A 144 -10.14 -2.05 5.84
C LEU A 144 -9.34 -0.83 5.37
N VAL A 145 -9.95 -0.04 4.49
CA VAL A 145 -9.45 1.26 4.06
C VAL A 145 -10.28 2.33 4.74
N ALA A 146 -9.64 3.16 5.52
CA ALA A 146 -10.24 4.39 6.01
C ALA A 146 -9.81 5.58 5.15
N ALA A 147 -10.63 6.61 5.09
CA ALA A 147 -10.25 7.87 4.47
C ALA A 147 -10.62 9.04 5.37
N SER A 148 -9.83 10.11 5.29
CA SER A 148 -10.11 11.38 5.92
C SER A 148 -9.45 12.53 5.18
N ASN A 149 -9.99 13.73 5.38
CA ASN A 149 -9.39 14.97 4.89
C ASN A 149 -8.47 15.62 5.94
N GLU A 150 -8.55 15.18 7.18
CA GLU A 150 -7.85 15.73 8.33
C GLU A 150 -7.25 14.64 9.22
N LEU A 151 -6.29 15.00 10.05
CA LEU A 151 -5.76 14.13 11.10
C LEU A 151 -6.76 13.99 12.27
N PRO A 152 -6.64 12.92 13.09
CA PRO A 152 -7.44 12.81 14.30
C PRO A 152 -7.18 13.99 15.24
N ALA A 153 -8.23 14.53 15.84
CA ALA A 153 -8.09 15.60 16.82
C ALA A 153 -7.34 15.08 18.06
N LYS A 154 -6.33 15.83 18.50
CA LYS A 154 -5.52 15.46 19.67
C LYS A 154 -6.36 15.56 20.95
N GLY A 155 -6.25 14.53 21.80
CA GLY A 155 -6.94 14.49 23.10
C GLY A 155 -8.40 14.03 23.06
N GLU A 156 -8.92 13.60 21.92
CA GLU A 156 -10.27 13.03 21.78
C GLU A 156 -10.29 11.50 21.89
N GLY A 157 -9.17 10.86 22.24
CA GLY A 157 -9.06 9.40 22.36
C GLY A 157 -8.96 8.66 21.02
N LEU A 158 -8.75 9.38 19.92
CA LEU A 158 -8.63 8.84 18.56
C LEU A 158 -7.24 8.25 18.28
N GLU A 159 -6.27 8.53 19.13
CA GLU A 159 -4.89 8.08 18.99
C GLU A 159 -4.80 6.53 18.95
N ALA A 160 -5.68 5.87 19.71
CA ALA A 160 -5.75 4.42 19.72
C ALA A 160 -6.21 3.84 18.38
N LEU A 161 -7.16 4.48 17.70
CA LEU A 161 -7.63 4.08 16.38
C LEU A 161 -6.59 4.45 15.30
N TRP A 162 -5.97 5.63 15.42
CA TRP A 162 -4.87 6.05 14.55
C TRP A 162 -3.68 5.08 14.56
N ASP A 163 -3.30 4.56 15.75
CA ASP A 163 -2.22 3.58 15.86
C ASP A 163 -2.51 2.24 15.17
N ARG A 164 -3.76 1.92 14.90
CA ARG A 164 -4.17 0.67 14.24
C ARG A 164 -4.08 0.71 12.72
N PHE A 165 -4.09 1.91 12.14
CA PHE A 165 -3.79 2.05 10.73
C PHE A 165 -2.29 1.96 10.52
N VAL A 166 -1.84 0.77 10.08
CA VAL A 166 -0.41 0.48 9.93
C VAL A 166 0.16 1.26 8.76
N ILE A 167 -0.51 1.26 7.62
CA ILE A 167 -0.11 2.03 6.44
C ILE A 167 -0.92 3.33 6.39
N ARG A 168 -0.22 4.43 6.27
CA ARG A 168 -0.75 5.78 6.18
C ARG A 168 -0.27 6.42 4.89
N ILE A 169 -1.19 6.81 4.03
CA ILE A 169 -0.88 7.32 2.71
C ILE A 169 -1.47 8.71 2.54
N GLU A 170 -0.63 9.67 2.21
CA GLU A 170 -1.06 10.98 1.79
C GLU A 170 -1.47 10.94 0.32
N SER A 171 -2.77 11.03 0.04
CA SER A 171 -3.32 11.05 -1.29
C SER A 171 -3.34 12.48 -1.85
N ARG A 172 -2.59 12.73 -2.91
CA ARG A 172 -2.38 14.07 -3.49
C ARG A 172 -3.15 14.23 -4.79
N PRO A 173 -3.49 15.47 -5.21
CA PRO A 173 -4.02 15.74 -6.54
C PRO A 173 -3.05 15.30 -7.64
N ILE A 174 -3.58 15.14 -8.86
CA ILE A 174 -2.78 14.83 -10.05
C ILE A 174 -1.77 15.96 -10.28
N LYS A 175 -0.48 15.62 -10.42
CA LYS A 175 0.61 16.58 -10.60
C LYS A 175 0.97 16.77 -12.09
N LEU A 176 0.94 15.69 -12.88
CA LEU A 176 1.38 15.71 -14.26
C LEU A 176 0.28 16.22 -15.18
N GLU A 177 0.55 17.29 -15.89
CA GLU A 177 -0.38 17.93 -16.85
C GLU A 177 -0.93 16.92 -17.89
N LYS A 178 -0.09 15.98 -18.35
CA LYS A 178 -0.50 14.92 -19.27
C LYS A 178 -1.62 14.06 -18.67
N ASN A 179 -1.48 13.67 -17.41
CA ASN A 179 -2.45 12.81 -16.70
C ASN A 179 -3.72 13.59 -16.38
N PHE A 180 -3.58 14.86 -16.01
CA PHE A 180 -4.72 15.75 -15.78
C PHE A 180 -5.56 15.91 -17.05
N ARG A 181 -4.94 16.17 -18.21
CA ARG A 181 -5.64 16.24 -19.51
C ARG A 181 -6.28 14.92 -19.89
N ALA A 182 -5.60 13.80 -19.67
CA ALA A 182 -6.15 12.48 -19.94
C ALA A 182 -7.42 12.23 -19.11
N MET A 183 -7.40 12.54 -17.81
CA MET A 183 -8.56 12.46 -16.92
C MET A 183 -9.75 13.30 -17.42
N LEU A 184 -9.49 14.52 -17.92
CA LEU A 184 -10.56 15.39 -18.43
C LEU A 184 -11.20 14.90 -19.74
N LEU A 185 -10.46 14.11 -20.53
CA LEU A 185 -10.92 13.57 -21.80
C LEU A 185 -11.56 12.18 -21.68
N GLU A 186 -11.40 11.54 -20.53
CA GLU A 186 -12.05 10.25 -20.26
C GLU A 186 -13.56 10.46 -20.16
N SER A 187 -14.31 9.92 -21.14
CA SER A 187 -15.77 9.98 -21.13
C SER A 187 -16.32 9.17 -19.94
N ASN A 188 -17.33 9.68 -19.27
CA ASN A 188 -18.00 9.07 -18.11
C ASN A 188 -18.70 7.72 -18.39
N GLU A 189 -18.47 7.09 -19.53
CA GLU A 189 -19.10 5.80 -19.91
C GLU A 189 -18.66 4.61 -19.04
N SER A 190 -17.58 4.74 -18.26
CA SER A 190 -17.09 3.65 -17.40
C SER A 190 -17.63 3.64 -15.96
N HIS A 191 -18.43 4.64 -15.55
CA HIS A 191 -18.87 4.75 -14.15
C HIS A 191 -20.33 4.41 -13.87
N THR A 192 -21.15 4.15 -14.90
CA THR A 192 -22.59 3.91 -14.72
C THR A 192 -22.99 2.44 -14.55
N ASP A 193 -22.11 1.48 -14.78
CA ASP A 193 -22.46 0.05 -14.76
C ASP A 193 -22.28 -0.66 -13.40
N LEU A 194 -21.92 0.04 -12.32
CA LEU A 194 -21.71 -0.58 -11.00
C LEU A 194 -22.75 -0.22 -9.93
N THR A 195 -23.76 0.60 -10.26
CA THR A 195 -24.74 1.06 -9.25
C THR A 195 -26.16 0.49 -9.39
N ASP A 196 -26.46 -0.37 -10.38
CA ASP A 196 -27.83 -0.82 -10.63
C ASP A 196 -28.01 -2.35 -10.62
N SER A 197 -27.78 -2.98 -9.49
CA SER A 197 -28.27 -4.37 -9.29
C SER A 197 -29.01 -4.64 -7.96
N THR A 198 -29.32 -3.61 -7.17
CA THR A 198 -30.05 -3.81 -5.90
C THR A 198 -31.47 -3.25 -5.83
N ASP A 199 -31.99 -2.56 -6.87
CA ASP A 199 -33.34 -1.96 -6.80
C ASP A 199 -34.36 -2.52 -7.82
N LYS A 200 -34.34 -3.84 -8.10
CA LYS A 200 -35.41 -4.49 -8.88
C LYS A 200 -36.17 -5.61 -8.15
N ALA A 201 -36.50 -5.38 -6.91
CA ALA A 201 -37.38 -6.31 -6.19
C ALA A 201 -38.44 -5.58 -5.39
N ASN A 202 -39.20 -4.65 -5.95
CA ASN A 202 -40.50 -4.25 -5.43
C ASN A 202 -41.20 -3.18 -6.29
N VAL A 203 -41.66 -3.53 -7.50
CA VAL A 203 -42.91 -2.94 -8.06
C VAL A 203 -43.44 -3.90 -9.11
N MET A 204 -44.19 -4.89 -8.68
CA MET A 204 -45.12 -5.57 -9.54
C MET A 204 -46.50 -5.51 -8.87
N SER A 205 -47.30 -4.51 -9.21
CA SER A 205 -48.76 -4.67 -9.33
C SER A 205 -49.36 -3.46 -10.02
N LYS A 206 -50.12 -3.81 -11.09
CA LYS A 206 -51.28 -3.13 -11.67
C LYS A 206 -51.14 -2.22 -12.88
N LYS A 207 -51.78 -2.77 -13.90
CA LYS A 207 -52.69 -2.25 -14.95
C LYS A 207 -52.14 -2.17 -16.36
N SER A 208 -52.48 -3.14 -17.19
CA SER A 208 -53.61 -3.24 -18.16
C SER A 208 -53.58 -2.26 -19.34
N SER A 209 -53.40 -2.89 -20.52
CA SER A 209 -54.02 -2.63 -21.82
C SER A 209 -53.99 -1.23 -22.44
N VAL A 210 -53.34 -1.12 -23.62
CA VAL A 210 -54.01 -0.76 -24.89
C VAL A 210 -53.09 -1.11 -26.08
N LYS A 211 -53.66 -1.76 -27.07
CA LYS A 211 -53.09 -2.05 -28.41
C LYS A 211 -53.00 -0.79 -29.28
N GLN A 212 -51.99 -0.69 -30.13
CA GLN A 212 -52.15 -0.35 -31.55
C GLN A 212 -50.79 -0.40 -32.28
N THR A 213 -50.69 -1.23 -33.32
CA THR A 213 -49.80 -1.18 -34.51
C THR A 213 -50.57 -0.50 -35.63
N PRO A 214 -50.03 -0.16 -36.82
CA PRO A 214 -48.68 -0.28 -37.41
C PRO A 214 -48.25 0.97 -38.26
N MET A 215 -47.01 1.02 -38.74
CA MET A 215 -46.69 1.26 -40.17
C MET A 215 -45.17 1.29 -40.36
N GLY A 216 -44.73 0.64 -41.43
CA GLY A 216 -43.36 0.44 -41.79
C GLY A 216 -42.72 1.61 -42.55
N VAL A 217 -41.40 1.58 -42.57
CA VAL A 217 -40.57 2.18 -43.62
C VAL A 217 -39.35 1.29 -43.81
N GLU A 218 -39.16 0.84 -45.04
CA GLU A 218 -37.99 0.17 -45.58
C GLU A 218 -36.77 1.07 -45.51
N THR A 219 -35.63 0.60 -45.06
CA THR A 219 -34.33 1.16 -45.40
C THR A 219 -33.27 0.06 -45.56
N SER A 220 -32.54 0.25 -46.62
CA SER A 220 -31.63 -0.56 -47.38
C SER A 220 -30.48 -1.21 -46.66
N GLU A 221 -30.13 -2.40 -47.19
CA GLU A 221 -28.91 -3.17 -46.98
C GLU A 221 -27.63 -2.38 -47.29
N ARG A 222 -26.98 -1.77 -46.32
CA ARG A 222 -25.58 -1.32 -46.42
C ARG A 222 -24.79 -1.18 -45.14
N ASP A 223 -25.32 -1.52 -43.95
CA ASP A 223 -24.62 -1.31 -42.66
C ASP A 223 -24.29 -2.58 -41.90
N LEU A 224 -24.02 -3.69 -42.59
CA LEU A 224 -23.81 -5.02 -41.95
C LEU A 224 -22.35 -5.51 -41.90
N PHE A 225 -21.35 -4.61 -42.05
CA PHE A 225 -19.94 -5.06 -42.08
C PHE A 225 -19.00 -4.48 -41.00
N ILE A 226 -19.48 -3.73 -40.01
CA ILE A 226 -18.61 -3.12 -38.99
C ILE A 226 -18.82 -3.69 -37.55
N SER A 227 -19.79 -4.58 -37.31
CA SER A 227 -20.13 -4.99 -35.95
C SER A 227 -19.48 -6.30 -35.43
N GLU A 228 -18.79 -7.08 -36.26
CA GLU A 228 -18.21 -8.36 -35.81
C GLU A 228 -16.79 -8.29 -35.23
N ASN A 229 -16.03 -7.24 -35.54
CA ASN A 229 -14.65 -7.14 -35.02
C ASN A 229 -14.54 -6.47 -33.63
N THR A 230 -15.57 -5.75 -33.18
CA THR A 230 -15.59 -5.12 -31.85
C THR A 230 -16.05 -6.08 -30.74
N LYS A 231 -16.92 -7.03 -31.06
CA LYS A 231 -17.39 -8.03 -30.07
C LYS A 231 -16.35 -9.12 -29.73
N LYS A 232 -15.41 -9.41 -30.65
CA LYS A 232 -14.35 -10.40 -30.36
C LYS A 232 -13.21 -9.87 -29.49
N LYS A 233 -13.01 -8.54 -29.42
CA LYS A 233 -11.99 -7.94 -28.53
C LYS A 233 -12.46 -7.79 -27.07
N SER A 234 -13.75 -7.56 -26.82
CA SER A 234 -14.28 -7.42 -25.47
C SER A 234 -14.41 -8.75 -24.72
N VAL A 235 -14.67 -9.86 -25.40
CA VAL A 235 -14.79 -11.19 -24.79
C VAL A 235 -13.43 -11.78 -24.40
N ARG A 236 -12.33 -11.38 -25.06
CA ARG A 236 -10.98 -11.82 -24.67
C ARG A 236 -10.45 -11.10 -23.41
N SER A 237 -10.86 -9.85 -23.19
CA SER A 237 -10.43 -9.11 -22.00
C SER A 237 -11.12 -9.60 -20.71
N VAL A 238 -12.38 -9.99 -20.79
CA VAL A 238 -13.13 -10.48 -19.62
C VAL A 238 -12.65 -11.86 -19.15
N LYS A 239 -12.21 -12.74 -20.04
CA LYS A 239 -11.64 -14.05 -19.64
C LYS A 239 -10.27 -13.92 -18.96
N SER A 240 -9.45 -12.95 -19.35
CA SER A 240 -8.13 -12.74 -18.75
C SER A 240 -8.23 -12.13 -17.33
N VAL A 241 -9.20 -11.27 -17.08
CA VAL A 241 -9.39 -10.61 -15.75
C VAL A 241 -9.87 -11.61 -14.68
N CYS A 242 -10.69 -12.61 -15.05
CA CYS A 242 -11.12 -13.64 -14.09
C CYS A 242 -9.98 -14.52 -13.59
N ASP A 243 -8.96 -14.78 -14.41
CA ASP A 243 -7.83 -15.64 -14.05
C ASP A 243 -6.75 -14.94 -13.21
N ILE A 244 -6.78 -13.61 -13.14
CA ILE A 244 -5.78 -12.82 -12.40
C ILE A 244 -6.23 -12.56 -10.94
N ARG A 245 -7.54 -12.56 -10.66
CA ARG A 245 -8.09 -12.29 -9.33
C ARG A 245 -7.65 -13.36 -8.32
N ILE A 246 -7.49 -12.91 -7.09
CA ILE A 246 -7.11 -13.78 -5.97
C ILE A 246 -8.33 -14.54 -5.49
N SER A 247 -8.29 -15.87 -5.51
CA SER A 247 -9.38 -16.69 -4.96
C SER A 247 -9.30 -16.78 -3.44
N PRO A 248 -10.40 -17.13 -2.75
CA PRO A 248 -10.37 -17.33 -1.30
C PRO A 248 -9.36 -18.39 -0.86
N GLU A 249 -9.20 -19.46 -1.64
CA GLU A 249 -8.26 -20.55 -1.39
C GLU A 249 -6.81 -20.08 -1.53
N GLU A 250 -6.51 -19.36 -2.62
CA GLU A 250 -5.19 -18.74 -2.81
C GLU A 250 -4.85 -17.78 -1.66
N TYR A 251 -5.81 -16.96 -1.24
CA TYR A 251 -5.60 -16.01 -0.13
C TYR A 251 -5.23 -16.73 1.17
N ALA A 252 -5.94 -17.81 1.51
CA ALA A 252 -5.67 -18.60 2.71
C ALA A 252 -4.29 -19.29 2.63
N GLU A 253 -3.97 -19.92 1.49
CA GLU A 253 -2.67 -20.56 1.26
C GLU A 253 -1.51 -19.55 1.35
N TRP A 254 -1.70 -18.35 0.79
CA TRP A 254 -0.68 -17.31 0.82
C TRP A 254 -0.44 -16.76 2.23
N ALA A 255 -1.48 -16.61 3.03
CA ALA A 255 -1.33 -16.20 4.42
C ALA A 255 -0.42 -17.16 5.21
N GLU A 256 -0.54 -18.49 4.98
CA GLU A 256 0.35 -19.47 5.60
C GLU A 256 1.80 -19.38 5.07
N LYS A 257 1.97 -19.16 3.77
CA LYS A 257 3.30 -19.01 3.15
C LYS A 257 4.01 -17.75 3.66
N ILE A 258 3.31 -16.62 3.73
CA ILE A 258 3.83 -15.35 4.22
C ILE A 258 4.36 -15.49 5.65
N CYS A 259 3.67 -16.23 6.52
CA CYS A 259 4.12 -16.45 7.90
C CYS A 259 5.45 -17.20 7.98
N LYS A 260 5.81 -18.02 6.98
CA LYS A 260 7.03 -18.84 6.93
C LYS A 260 8.23 -18.10 6.35
N ILE A 261 8.04 -16.93 5.74
CA ILE A 261 9.14 -16.16 5.14
C ILE A 261 10.11 -15.70 6.22
N GLY A 262 11.39 -15.96 6.00
CA GLY A 262 12.47 -15.56 6.88
C GLY A 262 12.71 -14.03 6.87
N VAL A 263 13.45 -13.55 7.87
CA VAL A 263 13.92 -12.16 7.92
C VAL A 263 15.42 -12.20 8.14
N LYS A 264 16.20 -11.61 7.23
CA LYS A 264 17.65 -11.56 7.35
C LYS A 264 18.08 -10.68 8.53
N GLU A 265 19.21 -11.00 9.16
CA GLU A 265 19.76 -10.20 10.28
C GLU A 265 20.04 -8.75 9.86
N GLU A 266 20.56 -8.53 8.65
CA GLU A 266 20.81 -7.19 8.09
C GLU A 266 19.55 -6.31 8.10
N VAL A 267 18.37 -6.90 7.85
CA VAL A 267 17.08 -6.19 7.88
C VAL A 267 16.71 -5.82 9.32
N LEU A 268 16.96 -6.69 10.28
CA LEU A 268 16.71 -6.42 11.70
C LEU A 268 17.62 -5.31 12.24
N ASP A 269 18.88 -5.31 11.81
CA ASP A 269 19.84 -4.25 12.14
C ASP A 269 19.41 -2.90 11.55
N ALA A 270 18.99 -2.88 10.28
CA ALA A 270 18.47 -1.68 9.63
C ALA A 270 17.20 -1.15 10.33
N ILE A 271 16.26 -2.03 10.70
CA ILE A 271 15.08 -1.65 11.50
C ILE A 271 15.49 -1.04 12.84
N SER A 272 16.50 -1.62 13.51
CA SER A 272 17.01 -1.11 14.79
C SER A 272 17.68 0.26 14.62
N ALA A 273 18.40 0.49 13.52
CA ALA A 273 18.98 1.78 13.16
C ALA A 273 17.91 2.83 12.87
N ILE A 274 16.88 2.48 12.08
CA ILE A 274 15.73 3.35 11.82
C ILE A 274 15.05 3.72 13.15
N ARG A 275 14.74 2.75 14.02
CA ARG A 275 14.12 2.99 15.33
C ARG A 275 14.93 3.94 16.21
N LYS A 276 16.26 3.86 16.18
CA LYS A 276 17.14 4.80 16.90
C LYS A 276 17.05 6.20 16.30
N SER A 277 17.06 6.32 14.97
CA SER A 277 17.00 7.60 14.25
C SER A 277 15.67 8.33 14.46
N LEU A 278 14.56 7.60 14.62
CA LEU A 278 13.24 8.20 14.88
C LEU A 278 13.14 8.93 16.22
N ARG A 279 14.09 8.73 17.16
CA ARG A 279 14.10 9.44 18.45
C ARG A 279 14.50 10.91 18.35
N ALA A 280 15.11 11.32 17.23
CA ALA A 280 15.61 12.68 17.04
C ALA A 280 15.51 13.06 15.55
N VAL A 281 14.30 13.21 15.03
CA VAL A 281 14.03 13.57 13.63
C VAL A 281 13.99 15.09 13.50
N ASN A 282 14.76 15.63 12.56
CA ASN A 282 14.66 17.02 12.15
C ASN A 282 13.61 17.14 11.05
N VAL A 283 12.51 17.82 11.33
CA VAL A 283 11.38 17.97 10.38
C VAL A 283 11.53 19.27 9.56
N ASP A 284 12.10 20.32 10.14
CA ASP A 284 12.30 21.64 9.52
C ASP A 284 13.72 22.17 9.73
N GLU A 285 14.19 23.09 8.85
CA GLU A 285 15.54 23.70 8.94
C GLU A 285 15.79 24.52 10.24
N ALA A 286 14.70 24.98 10.91
CA ALA A 286 14.77 25.71 12.19
C ALA A 286 14.54 24.82 13.42
N ALA A 287 14.66 23.53 13.31
CA ALA A 287 13.85 22.52 13.94
C ALA A 287 14.20 22.16 15.37
N GLU A 288 13.21 22.11 16.19
CA GLU A 288 13.13 21.21 17.33
C GLU A 288 13.18 19.75 16.84
N ARG A 289 14.08 18.97 17.42
CA ARG A 289 14.15 17.52 17.17
C ARG A 289 12.90 16.86 17.71
N ARG A 290 12.12 16.22 16.83
CA ARG A 290 10.92 15.47 17.21
C ARG A 290 11.27 14.02 17.51
N ASN A 291 10.66 13.47 18.57
CA ASN A 291 10.71 12.06 18.89
C ASN A 291 9.44 11.39 18.32
N ILE A 292 9.62 10.59 17.28
CA ILE A 292 8.51 9.86 16.64
C ILE A 292 8.37 8.52 17.31
N TYR A 293 7.30 8.36 18.08
CA TYR A 293 6.98 7.10 18.75
C TYR A 293 6.25 6.15 17.80
N VAL A 294 6.74 4.92 17.74
CA VAL A 294 6.12 3.80 17.02
C VAL A 294 5.93 2.66 18.01
N SER A 295 4.70 2.16 18.15
CA SER A 295 4.37 1.11 19.11
C SER A 295 5.01 -0.23 18.73
N ASP A 296 5.33 -1.08 19.73
CA ASP A 296 5.89 -2.41 19.49
C ASP A 296 4.95 -3.31 18.67
N ARG A 297 3.63 -3.12 18.82
CA ARG A 297 2.62 -3.77 17.98
C ARG A 297 2.80 -3.38 16.51
N ARG A 298 2.97 -2.07 16.23
CA ARG A 298 3.16 -1.58 14.87
C ARG A 298 4.43 -2.15 14.25
N TRP A 299 5.53 -2.26 15.01
CA TRP A 299 6.75 -2.92 14.52
C TRP A 299 6.51 -4.38 14.14
N LYS A 300 5.73 -5.14 14.92
CA LYS A 300 5.33 -6.51 14.54
C LYS A 300 4.53 -6.55 13.24
N ASN A 301 3.60 -5.62 13.07
CA ASN A 301 2.78 -5.53 11.87
C ASN A 301 3.62 -5.10 10.65
N ILE A 302 4.60 -4.20 10.84
CA ILE A 302 5.59 -3.84 9.81
C ILE A 302 6.36 -5.08 9.35
N VAL A 303 6.86 -5.91 10.25
CA VAL A 303 7.56 -7.15 9.86
C VAL A 303 6.65 -8.07 9.04
N ARG A 304 5.35 -8.14 9.34
CA ARG A 304 4.38 -8.88 8.51
C ARG A 304 4.24 -8.27 7.12
N LEU A 305 4.20 -6.95 7.00
CA LEU A 305 4.20 -6.25 5.70
C LEU A 305 5.48 -6.56 4.90
N LEU A 306 6.65 -6.58 5.55
CA LEU A 306 7.92 -6.90 4.88
C LEU A 306 7.91 -8.34 4.33
N ARG A 307 7.43 -9.31 5.13
CA ARG A 307 7.26 -10.70 4.68
C ARG A 307 6.31 -10.79 3.48
N THR A 308 5.21 -10.03 3.53
CA THR A 308 4.25 -9.97 2.42
C THR A 308 4.88 -9.35 1.18
N SER A 309 5.69 -8.31 1.32
CA SER A 309 6.46 -7.70 0.23
C SER A 309 7.39 -8.70 -0.44
N ALA A 310 8.18 -9.44 0.35
CA ALA A 310 9.06 -10.49 -0.16
C ALA A 310 8.27 -11.59 -0.89
N PHE A 311 7.14 -12.02 -0.34
CA PHE A 311 6.23 -12.98 -0.97
C PHE A 311 5.71 -12.52 -2.32
N MET A 312 5.22 -11.28 -2.42
CA MET A 312 4.70 -10.72 -3.67
C MET A 312 5.78 -10.60 -4.75
N GLN A 313 7.04 -10.52 -4.35
CA GLN A 313 8.21 -10.45 -5.22
C GLN A 313 8.90 -11.80 -5.41
N ASP A 314 8.22 -12.90 -5.05
CA ASP A 314 8.65 -14.30 -5.26
C ASP A 314 9.96 -14.64 -4.54
N ARG A 315 10.12 -14.12 -3.29
CA ARG A 315 11.28 -14.37 -2.44
C ARG A 315 10.89 -15.11 -1.15
N GLU A 316 11.79 -15.94 -0.65
CA GLU A 316 11.61 -16.74 0.58
C GLU A 316 12.11 -16.03 1.84
N GLU A 317 12.85 -14.94 1.66
CA GLU A 317 13.38 -14.12 2.75
C GLU A 317 13.16 -12.63 2.46
N VAL A 318 12.93 -11.87 3.53
CA VAL A 318 12.87 -10.41 3.48
C VAL A 318 14.26 -9.87 3.22
N ASP A 319 14.37 -8.98 2.23
CA ASP A 319 15.60 -8.30 1.86
C ASP A 319 15.56 -6.82 2.25
N ILE A 320 16.74 -6.15 2.21
CA ILE A 320 16.89 -4.75 2.59
C ILE A 320 15.98 -3.80 1.77
N CYS A 321 15.75 -4.11 0.48
CA CYS A 321 14.87 -3.31 -0.38
C CYS A 321 13.38 -3.38 -0.01
N ASP A 322 12.95 -4.36 0.80
CA ASP A 322 11.58 -4.40 1.33
C ASP A 322 11.32 -3.32 2.38
N LEU A 323 12.38 -2.74 2.96
CA LEU A 323 12.24 -1.69 3.98
C LEU A 323 11.69 -0.38 3.42
N LEU A 324 11.86 -0.11 2.11
CA LEU A 324 11.51 1.20 1.57
C LEU A 324 10.07 1.64 1.88
N PRO A 325 9.01 0.83 1.66
CA PRO A 325 7.63 1.25 1.91
C PRO A 325 7.31 1.49 3.38
N ILE A 326 8.17 1.12 4.35
CA ILE A 326 7.85 1.24 5.77
C ILE A 326 7.74 2.69 6.26
N TYR A 327 8.32 3.67 5.55
CA TYR A 327 8.15 5.07 5.94
C TYR A 327 6.66 5.47 5.96
N HIS A 328 5.81 4.84 5.15
CA HIS A 328 4.37 4.99 5.20
C HIS A 328 3.73 4.45 6.50
N CYS A 329 4.49 3.68 7.28
CA CYS A 329 4.03 3.12 8.55
C CYS A 329 4.52 3.91 9.78
N LEU A 330 5.42 4.87 9.62
CA LEU A 330 6.18 5.43 10.72
C LEU A 330 5.75 6.85 11.12
N TRP A 331 5.32 7.69 10.16
CA TRP A 331 4.96 9.06 10.44
C TRP A 331 3.64 9.22 11.22
N GLN A 332 3.55 10.28 12.00
CA GLN A 332 2.35 10.67 12.75
C GLN A 332 1.67 11.88 12.11
N GLU A 333 2.46 12.81 11.58
CA GLU A 333 2.03 14.02 10.88
C GLU A 333 2.63 14.02 9.46
N PRO A 334 1.92 14.51 8.43
CA PRO A 334 2.38 14.48 7.03
C PRO A 334 3.74 15.17 6.81
N GLU A 335 4.04 16.21 7.62
CA GLU A 335 5.29 16.98 7.57
C GLU A 335 6.51 16.12 7.92
N GLU A 336 6.33 15.07 8.72
CA GLU A 336 7.40 14.17 9.14
C GLU A 336 7.79 13.16 8.04
N ARG A 337 6.90 12.93 7.08
CA ARG A 337 7.01 11.85 6.10
C ARG A 337 8.29 11.90 5.30
N ASP A 338 8.67 13.06 4.77
CA ASP A 338 9.83 13.18 3.89
C ASP A 338 11.13 13.01 4.67
N ALA A 339 11.21 13.51 5.91
CA ALA A 339 12.34 13.28 6.82
C ALA A 339 12.49 11.78 7.17
N ILE A 340 11.37 11.10 7.46
CA ILE A 340 11.37 9.65 7.76
C ILE A 340 11.76 8.85 6.51
N ARG A 341 11.28 9.24 5.32
CA ARG A 341 11.67 8.60 4.06
C ARG A 341 13.19 8.66 3.87
N SER A 342 13.79 9.83 4.08
CA SER A 342 15.25 10.00 4.00
C SER A 342 15.98 9.13 5.04
N ILE A 343 15.45 8.96 6.26
CA ILE A 343 16.01 8.05 7.26
C ILE A 343 15.97 6.60 6.76
N VAL A 344 14.85 6.16 6.20
CA VAL A 344 14.70 4.80 5.67
C VAL A 344 15.66 4.58 4.51
N ILE A 345 15.73 5.51 3.55
CA ILE A 345 16.64 5.43 2.40
C ILE A 345 18.10 5.34 2.89
N ARG A 346 18.51 6.16 3.83
CA ARG A 346 19.89 6.07 4.39
C ARG A 346 20.14 4.71 5.04
N ALA A 347 19.16 4.13 5.71
CA ALA A 347 19.31 2.81 6.32
C ALA A 347 19.49 1.70 5.29
N LEU A 348 18.91 1.81 4.09
CA LEU A 348 19.14 0.86 2.98
C LEU A 348 20.62 0.85 2.54
N PHE A 349 21.26 2.00 2.58
CA PHE A 349 22.64 2.17 2.14
C PHE A 349 23.66 2.14 3.27
N SER A 350 23.22 2.02 4.56
CA SER A 350 24.15 2.07 5.70
C SER A 350 25.27 1.02 5.65
N PRO A 351 25.04 -0.25 5.22
CA PRO A 351 26.12 -1.22 5.14
C PRO A 351 27.22 -0.83 4.14
N PHE A 352 26.85 -0.19 3.03
CA PHE A 352 27.78 0.32 2.04
C PHE A 352 28.51 1.57 2.54
N ALA A 353 27.79 2.48 3.21
CA ALA A 353 28.38 3.69 3.78
C ALA A 353 29.39 3.39 4.87
N GLU A 354 29.11 2.43 5.75
CA GLU A 354 30.03 1.99 6.82
C GLU A 354 31.30 1.39 6.25
N LYS A 355 31.20 0.49 5.25
CA LYS A 355 32.36 -0.08 4.55
C LYS A 355 33.20 0.99 3.84
N LEU A 356 32.55 1.97 3.18
CA LEU A 356 33.23 3.06 2.53
C LEU A 356 34.01 3.93 3.54
N VAL A 357 33.40 4.25 4.69
CA VAL A 357 34.05 5.03 5.77
C VAL A 357 35.24 4.26 6.35
N GLU A 358 35.09 2.96 6.61
CA GLU A 358 36.16 2.10 7.10
C GLU A 358 37.31 2.05 6.12
N MET A 359 37.04 1.84 4.84
CA MET A 359 38.03 1.82 3.77
C MET A 359 38.78 3.17 3.65
N LYS A 360 38.06 4.30 3.69
CA LYS A 360 38.63 5.64 3.66
C LYS A 360 39.59 5.90 4.83
N ASN A 361 39.20 5.48 6.02
CA ASN A 361 40.03 5.64 7.23
C ASN A 361 41.32 4.82 7.11
N ALA A 362 41.20 3.56 6.69
CA ALA A 362 42.35 2.70 6.48
C ALA A 362 43.31 3.26 5.37
N LEU A 363 42.75 3.72 4.25
CA LEU A 363 43.49 4.34 3.17
C LEU A 363 44.22 5.60 3.66
N ALA A 364 43.58 6.46 4.42
CA ALA A 364 44.16 7.68 4.96
C ALA A 364 45.34 7.37 5.90
N GLU A 365 45.25 6.32 6.72
CA GLU A 365 46.33 5.84 7.57
C GLU A 365 47.52 5.30 6.73
N ASP A 366 47.22 4.48 5.72
CA ASP A 366 48.24 3.89 4.86
C ASP A 366 49.02 4.98 4.07
N ILE A 367 48.30 5.99 3.59
CA ILE A 367 48.97 7.18 2.94
C ILE A 367 49.83 7.94 3.97
N LYS A 368 49.28 8.23 5.16
CA LYS A 368 49.98 9.02 6.19
C LYS A 368 51.28 8.38 6.67
N TYR A 369 51.29 7.08 6.84
CA TYR A 369 52.45 6.34 7.36
C TYR A 369 53.40 5.85 6.27
N HIS A 370 53.24 6.28 5.00
CA HIS A 370 54.03 5.82 3.84
C HIS A 370 54.18 4.29 3.86
N ARG A 371 53.13 3.59 4.14
CA ARG A 371 53.09 2.13 4.12
C ARG A 371 53.12 1.65 2.66
N VAL A 372 54.11 2.14 1.90
CA VAL A 372 54.40 1.63 0.58
C VAL A 372 54.90 0.20 0.75
N ARG A 373 54.10 -0.71 0.35
CA ARG A 373 54.35 -2.12 0.55
C ARG A 373 55.46 -2.58 -0.38
N ARG A 374 56.51 -3.08 0.24
CA ARG A 374 57.59 -3.79 -0.46
C ARG A 374 57.12 -5.13 -1.03
N ASN A 375 55.93 -5.60 -0.67
CA ASN A 375 55.33 -6.84 -1.15
C ASN A 375 53.84 -6.61 -1.54
N PRO A 376 53.46 -6.82 -2.82
CA PRO A 376 52.06 -6.68 -3.28
C PRO A 376 51.09 -7.64 -2.55
N ASP A 377 51.59 -8.79 -2.04
CA ASP A 377 50.76 -9.83 -1.45
C ASP A 377 50.32 -9.55 0.01
N ASP A 378 50.95 -8.59 0.70
CA ASP A 378 50.68 -8.26 2.10
C ASP A 378 49.66 -7.10 2.26
N GLY A 379 48.98 -6.72 1.19
CA GLY A 379 48.20 -5.53 1.04
C GLY A 379 46.71 -5.67 1.15
N ARG A 380 46.05 -4.64 1.76
CA ARG A 380 44.60 -4.44 1.60
C ARG A 380 44.31 -4.11 0.13
N ASP A 381 43.45 -4.90 -0.51
CA ASP A 381 43.04 -4.70 -1.91
C ASP A 381 41.93 -3.66 -2.00
N TYR A 382 42.31 -2.39 -1.97
CA TYR A 382 41.36 -1.28 -2.06
C TYR A 382 40.60 -1.26 -3.39
N GLU A 383 41.18 -1.67 -4.51
CA GLU A 383 40.49 -1.73 -5.81
C GLU A 383 39.43 -2.81 -5.81
N GLY A 384 39.74 -4.01 -5.34
CA GLY A 384 38.72 -5.09 -5.21
C GLY A 384 37.61 -4.75 -4.24
N GLU A 385 37.91 -4.02 -3.14
CA GLU A 385 36.88 -3.52 -2.23
C GLU A 385 35.96 -2.48 -2.88
N ILE A 386 36.53 -1.54 -3.67
CA ILE A 386 35.75 -0.54 -4.42
C ILE A 386 34.87 -1.21 -5.47
N GLU A 387 35.40 -2.20 -6.21
CA GLU A 387 34.59 -2.97 -7.17
C GLU A 387 33.47 -3.71 -6.48
N THR A 388 33.72 -4.39 -5.38
CA THR A 388 32.72 -5.10 -4.59
C THR A 388 31.61 -4.16 -4.10
N LEU A 389 31.97 -2.96 -3.62
CA LEU A 389 31.00 -1.95 -3.21
C LEU A 389 30.16 -1.44 -4.39
N SER A 390 30.82 -1.17 -5.53
CA SER A 390 30.15 -0.71 -6.75
C SER A 390 29.16 -1.74 -7.30
N ASP A 391 29.55 -3.01 -7.32
CA ASP A 391 28.68 -4.12 -7.78
C ASP A 391 27.49 -4.32 -6.85
N GLY A 392 27.73 -4.25 -5.53
CA GLY A 392 26.67 -4.31 -4.54
C GLY A 392 25.66 -3.19 -4.67
N LEU A 393 26.12 -1.95 -4.87
CA LEU A 393 25.25 -0.79 -5.12
C LEU A 393 24.43 -0.93 -6.41
N THR A 394 25.06 -1.38 -7.49
CA THR A 394 24.39 -1.62 -8.78
C THR A 394 23.33 -2.72 -8.65
N SER A 395 23.61 -3.76 -7.89
CA SER A 395 22.65 -4.83 -7.61
C SER A 395 21.45 -4.29 -6.80
N LEU A 396 21.70 -3.48 -5.77
CA LEU A 396 20.65 -2.88 -4.94
C LEU A 396 19.80 -1.89 -5.77
N GLU A 397 20.42 -1.07 -6.62
CA GLU A 397 19.72 -0.15 -7.52
C GLU A 397 18.75 -0.89 -8.44
N ARG A 398 19.21 -2.01 -9.05
CA ARG A 398 18.37 -2.85 -9.89
C ARG A 398 17.19 -3.43 -9.11
N GLN A 399 17.41 -3.98 -7.91
CA GLN A 399 16.37 -4.53 -7.06
C GLN A 399 15.32 -3.47 -6.67
N LEU A 400 15.76 -2.26 -6.30
CA LEU A 400 14.88 -1.14 -6.01
C LEU A 400 14.09 -0.69 -7.24
N GLY A 401 14.70 -0.72 -8.43
CA GLY A 401 14.06 -0.39 -9.70
C GLY A 401 12.91 -1.36 -10.07
N GLU A 402 13.05 -2.63 -9.72
CA GLU A 402 12.07 -3.69 -9.97
C GLU A 402 11.01 -3.83 -8.87
N ASN A 403 11.20 -3.18 -7.73
CA ASN A 403 10.32 -3.31 -6.57
C ASN A 403 8.92 -2.71 -6.85
N LEU A 404 7.86 -3.46 -6.52
CA LEU A 404 6.45 -3.11 -6.79
C LEU A 404 5.96 -1.89 -5.99
N PHE A 405 6.63 -1.56 -4.89
CA PHE A 405 6.17 -0.57 -3.91
C PHE A 405 6.95 0.73 -3.94
N VAL A 406 7.93 0.85 -4.83
CA VAL A 406 8.77 2.04 -4.99
C VAL A 406 8.07 3.09 -5.84
N SER A 407 7.80 4.24 -5.25
CA SER A 407 7.19 5.39 -5.94
C SER A 407 8.18 6.11 -6.87
N SER A 408 7.68 6.99 -7.73
CA SER A 408 8.53 7.86 -8.55
C SER A 408 9.37 8.82 -7.71
N ASP A 409 8.81 9.31 -6.61
CA ASP A 409 9.49 10.22 -5.69
C ASP A 409 10.64 9.49 -4.97
N ASP A 410 10.43 8.22 -4.57
CA ASP A 410 11.48 7.37 -3.99
C ASP A 410 12.61 7.12 -4.97
N LYS A 411 12.30 6.81 -6.23
CA LYS A 411 13.31 6.59 -7.28
C LYS A 411 14.19 7.83 -7.49
N ALA A 412 13.58 9.01 -7.46
CA ALA A 412 14.32 10.27 -7.62
C ALA A 412 15.30 10.49 -6.45
N GLU A 413 14.86 10.26 -5.21
CA GLU A 413 15.69 10.42 -4.02
C GLU A 413 16.80 9.37 -3.94
N ILE A 414 16.49 8.10 -4.24
CA ILE A 414 17.46 7.01 -4.32
C ILE A 414 18.53 7.34 -5.38
N SER A 415 18.13 7.79 -6.57
CA SER A 415 19.07 8.15 -7.64
C SER A 415 19.94 9.34 -7.26
N ALA A 416 19.42 10.30 -6.47
CA ALA A 416 20.24 11.40 -5.95
C ALA A 416 21.26 10.90 -4.94
N TYR A 417 20.86 10.04 -4.01
CA TYR A 417 21.73 9.43 -3.01
C TYR A 417 22.86 8.60 -3.66
N LEU A 418 22.51 7.73 -4.60
CA LEU A 418 23.47 6.90 -5.34
C LEU A 418 24.49 7.74 -6.10
N ARG A 419 24.04 8.83 -6.74
CA ARG A 419 24.95 9.74 -7.47
C ARG A 419 26.02 10.33 -6.57
N ASP A 420 25.65 10.72 -5.35
CA ASP A 420 26.60 11.25 -4.39
C ASP A 420 27.52 10.16 -3.85
N PHE A 421 26.99 8.95 -3.63
CA PHE A 421 27.80 7.81 -3.21
C PHE A 421 28.84 7.41 -4.27
N TYR A 422 28.46 7.34 -5.54
CA TYR A 422 29.40 7.05 -6.64
C TYR A 422 30.48 8.13 -6.81
N LYS A 423 30.15 9.41 -6.53
CA LYS A 423 31.19 10.46 -6.49
C LYS A 423 32.20 10.19 -5.37
N GLU A 424 31.73 9.83 -4.18
CA GLU A 424 32.62 9.50 -3.06
C GLU A 424 33.49 8.27 -3.36
N LEU A 425 32.97 7.24 -4.02
CA LEU A 425 33.74 6.09 -4.48
C LEU A 425 34.83 6.51 -5.51
N ALA A 426 34.48 7.37 -6.46
CA ALA A 426 35.41 7.86 -7.46
C ALA A 426 36.55 8.68 -6.82
N PHE A 427 36.27 9.54 -5.83
CA PHE A 427 37.29 10.26 -5.07
C PHE A 427 38.18 9.28 -4.29
N THR A 428 37.62 8.28 -3.64
CA THR A 428 38.39 7.28 -2.92
C THR A 428 39.29 6.50 -3.86
N ARG A 429 38.83 6.16 -5.07
CA ARG A 429 39.65 5.52 -6.11
C ARG A 429 40.82 6.40 -6.57
N GLN A 430 40.64 7.71 -6.68
CA GLN A 430 41.72 8.63 -6.95
C GLN A 430 42.74 8.69 -5.81
N ASP A 431 42.30 8.61 -4.57
CA ASP A 431 43.18 8.59 -3.41
C ASP A 431 44.00 7.28 -3.32
N THR A 432 43.49 6.13 -3.80
CA THR A 432 44.28 4.89 -3.87
C THR A 432 45.49 5.03 -4.81
N MET A 433 45.37 5.83 -5.89
CA MET A 433 46.50 6.07 -6.78
C MET A 433 47.65 6.77 -6.08
N LYS A 434 47.41 7.60 -5.07
CA LYS A 434 48.43 8.26 -4.26
C LYS A 434 49.31 7.29 -3.47
N LEU A 435 48.88 6.05 -3.24
CA LEU A 435 49.66 5.00 -2.62
C LEU A 435 50.78 4.48 -3.56
N TYR A 436 50.60 4.62 -4.88
CA TYR A 436 51.47 4.08 -5.92
C TYR A 436 52.34 5.15 -6.61
N GLU A 437 52.07 6.44 -6.34
CA GLU A 437 52.79 7.55 -6.94
C GLU A 437 54.08 7.97 -6.18
N VAL A 438 54.53 7.20 -5.16
CA VAL A 438 55.71 7.52 -4.34
C VAL A 438 56.90 6.63 -4.66
#